data_ab085d458e4ab1fbcbd4caa4850db152
#
_entry.id   ab085d458e4ab1fbcbd4caa4850db152
#
_cell.length_a   1.000
_cell.length_b   1.000
_cell.length_c   1.000
_cell.angle_alpha   90.00
_cell.angle_beta   90.00
_cell.angle_gamma   90.00
#
_symmetry.space_group_name_H-M   'P 1'
#
loop_
_entity.id
_entity.type
_entity.pdbx_description
1 polymer ?
#
loop_
_entity_poly.entity_id
_entity_poly.type
_entity_poly.pdbx_seq_one_letter_code
_entity_poly.pdbx_strand_id
1 'polypeptide(L)'
;MAKSTGPIRAAGVVLLREDSGQPLVCVLHRPRQNDWSLPKGKLDPGENEIIAARRETIEETGSDVVLGVPLATQRYKVENRPKSVHYWVGTERPGGPGFTPNKEIDELRWLPVAAAIDMLSYPRDGDLIREAIGQPTTTPFIILRHTEAMRRADFRGPVDAERPLTADGAQHAVRLVDVLDAFDIRKVYSSD
;
A
#
# COMPACT_ATOMS: atom_id res chain seq x y z
N MET A 1 -24.31 -11.22 -9.39
CA MET A 1 -23.08 -11.65 -8.69
C MET A 1 -23.38 -11.76 -7.19
N ALA A 2 -23.13 -12.89 -6.57
CA ALA A 2 -23.34 -13.08 -5.13
C ALA A 2 -22.39 -12.14 -4.35
N LYS A 3 -22.94 -11.32 -3.43
CA LYS A 3 -22.14 -10.50 -2.53
C LYS A 3 -21.25 -11.44 -1.69
N SER A 4 -19.93 -11.29 -1.76
CA SER A 4 -19.02 -12.03 -0.89
C SER A 4 -19.41 -11.80 0.57
N THR A 5 -19.63 -12.88 1.32
CA THR A 5 -19.99 -12.84 2.74
C THR A 5 -18.79 -12.81 3.68
N GLY A 6 -17.58 -12.98 3.16
CA GLY A 6 -16.34 -13.01 3.93
C GLY A 6 -15.92 -11.64 4.50
N PRO A 7 -14.87 -11.61 5.34
CA PRO A 7 -14.32 -10.37 5.85
C PRO A 7 -13.81 -9.49 4.70
N ILE A 8 -13.94 -8.17 4.87
CA ILE A 8 -13.43 -7.19 3.91
C ILE A 8 -11.97 -6.90 4.28
N ARG A 9 -11.05 -7.17 3.34
CA ARG A 9 -9.65 -6.74 3.44
C ARG A 9 -9.46 -5.48 2.61
N ALA A 10 -8.74 -4.53 3.15
CA ALA A 10 -8.43 -3.26 2.51
C ALA A 10 -7.01 -2.82 2.90
N ALA A 11 -6.45 -1.95 2.10
CA ALA A 11 -5.16 -1.34 2.36
C ALA A 11 -5.20 0.16 2.05
N GLY A 12 -4.35 0.94 2.71
CA GLY A 12 -4.31 2.38 2.54
C GLY A 12 -2.98 2.98 2.97
N VAL A 13 -2.87 4.27 2.81
CA VAL A 13 -1.64 5.02 3.05
C VAL A 13 -1.94 6.32 3.80
N VAL A 14 -1.12 6.63 4.80
CA VAL A 14 -0.95 8.01 5.25
C VAL A 14 0.04 8.65 4.29
N LEU A 15 -0.48 9.29 3.24
CA LEU A 15 0.33 9.84 2.17
C LEU A 15 0.85 11.22 2.57
N LEU A 16 2.18 11.35 2.57
CA LEU A 16 2.91 12.53 2.98
C LEU A 16 3.68 13.11 1.80
N ARG A 17 3.81 14.43 1.79
CA ARG A 17 4.81 15.16 1.01
C ARG A 17 5.40 16.28 1.86
N GLU A 18 6.60 16.70 1.52
CA GLU A 18 7.22 17.84 2.16
C GLU A 18 6.98 19.10 1.31
N ASP A 19 6.56 20.17 1.97
CA ASP A 19 6.48 21.48 1.37
C ASP A 19 7.15 22.50 2.29
N SER A 20 8.22 23.14 1.77
CA SER A 20 8.97 24.17 2.51
C SER A 20 9.43 23.72 3.91
N GLY A 21 9.83 22.45 4.06
CA GLY A 21 10.30 21.87 5.33
C GLY A 21 9.18 21.46 6.27
N GLN A 22 7.92 21.45 5.82
CA GLN A 22 6.77 21.00 6.62
C GLN A 22 6.07 19.80 5.96
N PRO A 23 5.73 18.76 6.74
CA PRO A 23 4.96 17.64 6.23
C PRO A 23 3.50 18.06 5.96
N LEU A 24 3.03 17.78 4.77
CA LEU A 24 1.62 17.84 4.39
C LEU A 24 1.07 16.44 4.27
N VAL A 25 -0.18 16.27 4.67
CA VAL A 25 -0.94 15.02 4.60
C VAL A 25 -2.01 15.14 3.53
N CYS A 26 -2.12 14.12 2.69
CA CYS A 26 -3.19 14.00 1.71
C CYS A 26 -4.47 13.50 2.39
N VAL A 27 -5.57 14.25 2.24
CA VAL A 27 -6.91 13.85 2.68
C VAL A 27 -7.88 13.95 1.52
N LEU A 28 -8.85 13.03 1.47
CA LEU A 28 -9.78 12.85 0.37
C LEU A 28 -11.22 13.03 0.81
N HIS A 29 -12.01 13.79 0.03
CA HIS A 29 -13.45 13.84 0.21
C HIS A 29 -14.15 12.79 -0.63
N ARG A 30 -15.06 12.04 0.02
CA ARG A 30 -15.87 10.99 -0.61
C ARG A 30 -17.32 11.42 -0.67
N PRO A 31 -17.83 11.88 -1.84
CA PRO A 31 -19.15 12.49 -1.94
C PRO A 31 -20.31 11.55 -1.57
N ARG A 32 -20.16 10.23 -1.83
CA ARG A 32 -21.20 9.26 -1.48
C ARG A 32 -21.39 9.06 0.02
N GLN A 33 -20.31 9.18 0.79
CA GLN A 33 -20.29 9.06 2.25
C GLN A 33 -20.39 10.43 2.92
N ASN A 34 -20.13 11.50 2.16
CA ASN A 34 -19.99 12.87 2.64
C ASN A 34 -19.00 12.96 3.81
N ASP A 35 -17.82 12.37 3.61
CA ASP A 35 -16.79 12.31 4.63
C ASP A 35 -15.38 12.58 4.06
N TRP A 36 -14.46 12.94 4.96
CA TRP A 36 -13.03 13.06 4.70
C TRP A 36 -12.28 11.87 5.26
N SER A 37 -11.40 11.28 4.48
CA SER A 37 -10.65 10.08 4.86
C SER A 37 -9.25 10.05 4.25
N LEU A 38 -8.45 9.11 4.72
CA LEU A 38 -7.16 8.76 4.12
C LEU A 38 -7.36 7.88 2.87
N PRO A 39 -6.44 7.92 1.88
CA PRO A 39 -6.46 7.04 0.71
C PRO A 39 -6.48 5.57 1.12
N LYS A 40 -7.42 4.80 0.60
CA LYS A 40 -7.56 3.36 0.89
C LYS A 40 -8.62 2.70 0.04
N GLY A 41 -8.43 1.45 -0.29
CA GLY A 41 -9.47 0.66 -0.94
C GLY A 41 -9.39 -0.83 -0.65
N LYS A 42 -10.25 -1.60 -1.29
CA LYS A 42 -10.33 -3.05 -1.11
C LYS A 42 -9.27 -3.74 -1.94
N LEU A 43 -8.81 -4.88 -1.43
CA LEU A 43 -7.95 -5.76 -2.21
C LEU A 43 -8.73 -6.39 -3.37
N ASP A 44 -8.11 -6.45 -4.53
CA ASP A 44 -8.57 -7.25 -5.64
C ASP A 44 -8.34 -8.76 -5.41
N PRO A 45 -9.04 -9.64 -6.14
CA PRO A 45 -8.83 -11.08 -6.02
C PRO A 45 -7.36 -11.47 -6.27
N GLY A 46 -6.72 -12.07 -5.25
CA GLY A 46 -5.32 -12.49 -5.32
C GLY A 46 -4.29 -11.39 -5.07
N GLU A 47 -4.71 -10.17 -4.80
CA GLU A 47 -3.84 -9.05 -4.45
C GLU A 47 -3.40 -9.14 -2.99
N ASN A 48 -2.19 -8.64 -2.70
CA ASN A 48 -1.70 -8.43 -1.34
C ASN A 48 -1.89 -6.97 -0.90
N GLU A 49 -1.77 -6.72 0.40
CA GLU A 49 -2.02 -5.40 0.98
C GLU A 49 -1.05 -4.32 0.50
N ILE A 50 0.21 -4.67 0.20
CA ILE A 50 1.24 -3.72 -0.26
C ILE A 50 0.87 -3.18 -1.64
N ILE A 51 0.54 -4.09 -2.56
CA ILE A 51 0.13 -3.73 -3.93
C ILE A 51 -1.17 -2.93 -3.89
N ALA A 52 -2.17 -3.39 -3.11
CA ALA A 52 -3.43 -2.69 -2.95
C ALA A 52 -3.25 -1.27 -2.40
N ALA A 53 -2.41 -1.08 -1.37
CA ALA A 53 -2.15 0.24 -0.80
C ALA A 53 -1.59 1.22 -1.84
N ARG A 54 -0.62 0.77 -2.66
CA ARG A 54 -0.05 1.60 -3.72
C ARG A 54 -1.06 1.87 -4.83
N ARG A 55 -1.74 0.84 -5.36
CA ARG A 55 -2.74 0.96 -6.42
C ARG A 55 -3.86 1.92 -6.03
N GLU A 56 -4.48 1.72 -4.87
CA GLU A 56 -5.56 2.57 -4.38
C GLU A 56 -5.09 4.02 -4.16
N THR A 57 -3.85 4.22 -3.68
CA THR A 57 -3.29 5.57 -3.56
C THR A 57 -3.19 6.24 -4.92
N ILE A 58 -2.67 5.56 -5.95
CA ILE A 58 -2.57 6.11 -7.31
C ILE A 58 -3.97 6.39 -7.88
N GLU A 59 -4.91 5.46 -7.73
CA GLU A 59 -6.28 5.59 -8.27
C GLU A 59 -7.06 6.74 -7.60
N GLU A 60 -6.96 6.89 -6.28
CA GLU A 60 -7.71 7.89 -5.52
C GLU A 60 -7.04 9.27 -5.52
N THR A 61 -5.70 9.35 -5.62
CA THR A 61 -4.96 10.63 -5.47
C THR A 61 -4.27 11.09 -6.75
N GLY A 62 -4.05 10.22 -7.71
CA GLY A 62 -3.20 10.48 -8.86
C GLY A 62 -1.72 10.63 -8.53
N SER A 63 -1.29 10.38 -7.30
CA SER A 63 0.10 10.43 -6.86
C SER A 63 0.70 9.03 -6.80
N ASP A 64 1.87 8.81 -7.38
CA ASP A 64 2.65 7.60 -7.09
C ASP A 64 3.27 7.73 -5.69
N VAL A 65 3.55 6.59 -5.06
CA VAL A 65 3.94 6.53 -3.64
C VAL A 65 5.06 5.53 -3.40
N VAL A 66 6.00 5.92 -2.56
CA VAL A 66 6.95 5.01 -1.92
C VAL A 66 6.42 4.66 -0.53
N LEU A 67 6.24 3.38 -0.26
CA LEU A 67 5.79 2.90 1.03
C LEU A 67 6.95 2.86 2.04
N GLY A 68 6.65 3.31 3.24
CA GLY A 68 7.53 3.26 4.40
C GLY A 68 7.11 2.17 5.39
N VAL A 69 7.15 2.50 6.69
CA VAL A 69 6.80 1.56 7.75
C VAL A 69 5.31 1.26 7.79
N PRO A 70 4.92 0.02 8.14
CA PRO A 70 3.53 -0.30 8.40
C PRO A 70 3.04 0.41 9.66
N LEU A 71 1.77 0.82 9.64
CA LEU A 71 1.06 1.44 10.75
C LEU A 71 0.04 0.49 11.38
N ALA A 72 -0.60 0.92 12.44
CA ALA A 72 -1.64 0.15 13.11
C ALA A 72 -2.77 -0.26 12.15
N THR A 73 -3.12 -1.54 12.15
CA THR A 73 -4.24 -2.05 11.38
C THR A 73 -5.56 -1.63 12.01
N GLN A 74 -6.38 -0.92 11.26
CA GLN A 74 -7.74 -0.60 11.70
C GLN A 74 -8.68 -1.79 11.50
N ARG A 75 -9.49 -2.10 12.52
CA ARG A 75 -10.52 -3.16 12.48
C ARG A 75 -11.85 -2.61 12.92
N TYR A 76 -12.87 -2.75 12.06
CA TYR A 76 -14.23 -2.30 12.34
C TYR A 76 -15.25 -3.10 11.51
N LYS A 77 -16.53 -2.82 11.67
CA LYS A 77 -17.59 -3.46 10.89
C LYS A 77 -18.17 -2.47 9.86
N VAL A 78 -18.46 -2.97 8.67
CA VAL A 78 -19.19 -2.27 7.62
C VAL A 78 -20.32 -3.18 7.19
N GLU A 79 -21.58 -2.72 7.29
CA GLU A 79 -22.78 -3.54 6.98
C GLU A 79 -22.73 -4.92 7.65
N ASN A 80 -22.42 -4.96 8.93
CA ASN A 80 -22.24 -6.16 9.75
C ASN A 80 -21.09 -7.11 9.33
N ARG A 81 -20.28 -6.75 8.34
CA ARG A 81 -19.10 -7.52 7.91
C ARG A 81 -17.84 -6.99 8.58
N PRO A 82 -16.98 -7.86 9.14
CA PRO A 82 -15.68 -7.45 9.61
C PRO A 82 -14.86 -6.82 8.48
N LYS A 83 -14.24 -5.68 8.73
CA LYS A 83 -13.30 -5.03 7.82
C LYS A 83 -11.98 -4.80 8.54
N SER A 84 -10.88 -5.16 7.89
CA SER A 84 -9.51 -4.79 8.27
C SER A 84 -8.92 -3.89 7.19
N VAL A 85 -8.28 -2.82 7.62
CA VAL A 85 -7.52 -1.93 6.73
C VAL A 85 -6.09 -1.86 7.23
N HIS A 86 -5.15 -2.30 6.40
CA HIS A 86 -3.72 -2.22 6.66
C HIS A 86 -3.20 -0.90 6.11
N TYR A 87 -2.44 -0.15 6.92
CA TYR A 87 -1.90 1.15 6.53
C TYR A 87 -0.38 1.17 6.55
N TRP A 88 0.17 2.01 5.71
CA TRP A 88 1.60 2.36 5.66
C TRP A 88 1.78 3.87 5.71
N VAL A 89 2.91 4.31 6.19
CA VAL A 89 3.41 5.64 5.83
C VAL A 89 3.76 5.60 4.36
N GLY A 90 3.39 6.63 3.62
CA GLY A 90 3.77 6.78 2.22
C GLY A 90 4.31 8.16 1.94
N THR A 91 5.34 8.24 1.10
CA THR A 91 5.87 9.50 0.61
C THR A 91 5.54 9.65 -0.86
N GLU A 92 4.99 10.79 -1.25
CA GLU A 92 4.69 11.08 -2.65
C GLU A 92 5.96 10.98 -3.50
N ARG A 93 5.88 10.23 -4.59
CA ARG A 93 6.93 10.11 -5.60
C ARG A 93 6.51 10.92 -6.84
N PRO A 94 7.42 11.76 -7.40
CA PRO A 94 7.12 12.49 -8.65
C PRO A 94 6.76 11.54 -9.80
N GLY A 95 5.85 11.95 -10.67
CA GLY A 95 5.52 11.24 -11.91
C GLY A 95 4.18 10.52 -11.92
N GLY A 96 3.35 10.67 -10.90
CA GLY A 96 1.96 10.21 -10.92
C GLY A 96 1.11 10.94 -11.99
N PRO A 97 -0.05 10.36 -12.38
CA PRO A 97 -0.92 10.93 -13.41
C PRO A 97 -1.59 12.27 -13.01
N GLY A 98 -1.55 12.65 -11.75
CA GLY A 98 -2.26 13.79 -11.20
C GLY A 98 -3.70 13.47 -10.82
N PHE A 99 -4.22 14.20 -9.83
CA PHE A 99 -5.58 14.02 -9.33
C PHE A 99 -6.61 14.44 -10.37
N THR A 100 -7.61 13.59 -10.56
CA THR A 100 -8.79 13.90 -11.37
C THR A 100 -10.04 13.53 -10.57
N PRO A 101 -10.93 14.52 -10.25
CA PRO A 101 -12.16 14.24 -9.54
C PRO A 101 -13.04 13.21 -10.24
N ASN A 102 -13.65 12.34 -9.43
CA ASN A 102 -14.55 11.30 -9.93
C ASN A 102 -15.71 11.05 -8.95
N LYS A 103 -16.52 10.00 -9.20
CA LYS A 103 -17.70 9.70 -8.37
C LYS A 103 -17.37 9.13 -6.98
N GLU A 104 -16.13 8.70 -6.77
CA GLU A 104 -15.65 8.13 -5.50
C GLU A 104 -14.92 9.19 -4.68
N ILE A 105 -14.08 10.00 -5.34
CA ILE A 105 -13.29 11.06 -4.75
C ILE A 105 -13.51 12.33 -5.60
N ASP A 106 -14.14 13.34 -5.05
CA ASP A 106 -14.41 14.60 -5.76
C ASP A 106 -13.46 15.73 -5.36
N GLU A 107 -12.81 15.62 -4.20
CA GLU A 107 -11.87 16.62 -3.71
C GLU A 107 -10.67 15.96 -3.02
N LEU A 108 -9.48 16.51 -3.26
CA LEU A 108 -8.22 16.15 -2.62
C LEU A 108 -7.61 17.42 -2.01
N ARG A 109 -7.13 17.32 -0.78
CA ARG A 109 -6.39 18.41 -0.12
C ARG A 109 -5.09 17.90 0.46
N TRP A 110 -4.07 18.73 0.32
CA TRP A 110 -2.81 18.60 1.03
C TRP A 110 -2.81 19.61 2.18
N LEU A 111 -2.76 19.11 3.40
CA LEU A 111 -2.93 19.95 4.59
C LEU A 111 -1.80 19.75 5.59
N PRO A 112 -1.42 20.80 6.33
CA PRO A 112 -0.58 20.62 7.53
C PRO A 112 -1.20 19.61 8.48
N VAL A 113 -0.36 18.88 9.21
CA VAL A 113 -0.75 17.73 10.05
C VAL A 113 -1.96 18.04 10.95
N ALA A 114 -1.96 19.17 11.67
CA ALA A 114 -3.04 19.53 12.58
C ALA A 114 -4.37 19.74 11.80
N ALA A 115 -4.32 20.47 10.69
CA ALA A 115 -5.49 20.75 9.87
C ALA A 115 -6.04 19.48 9.21
N ALA A 116 -5.16 18.54 8.81
CA ALA A 116 -5.57 17.24 8.28
C ALA A 116 -6.32 16.42 9.34
N ILE A 117 -5.80 16.37 10.57
CA ILE A 117 -6.45 15.66 11.68
C ILE A 117 -7.83 16.24 11.99
N ASP A 118 -7.94 17.58 12.03
CA ASP A 118 -9.19 18.26 12.31
C ASP A 118 -10.23 18.08 11.20
N MET A 119 -9.79 17.89 9.95
CA MET A 119 -10.68 17.70 8.80
C MET A 119 -11.22 16.28 8.70
N LEU A 120 -10.45 15.26 9.15
CA LEU A 120 -10.86 13.87 9.02
C LEU A 120 -12.14 13.57 9.78
N SER A 121 -13.05 12.85 9.14
CA SER A 121 -14.36 12.50 9.72
C SER A 121 -14.27 11.42 10.80
N TYR A 122 -13.16 10.69 10.88
CA TYR A 122 -12.99 9.59 11.82
C TYR A 122 -11.76 9.79 12.71
N PRO A 123 -11.90 9.86 14.05
CA PRO A 123 -10.77 10.04 14.97
C PRO A 123 -9.65 9.01 14.77
N ARG A 124 -9.99 7.76 14.46
CA ARG A 124 -9.02 6.69 14.20
C ARG A 124 -8.06 6.99 13.01
N ASP A 125 -8.52 7.77 12.02
CA ASP A 125 -7.67 8.18 10.89
C ASP A 125 -6.67 9.26 11.34
N GLY A 126 -7.09 10.15 12.25
CA GLY A 126 -6.21 11.10 12.91
C GLY A 126 -5.14 10.42 13.79
N ASP A 127 -5.47 9.30 14.43
CA ASP A 127 -4.51 8.51 15.20
C ASP A 127 -3.42 7.91 14.30
N LEU A 128 -3.78 7.45 13.09
CA LEU A 128 -2.81 6.98 12.08
C LEU A 128 -1.88 8.11 11.63
N ILE A 129 -2.37 9.33 11.45
CA ILE A 129 -1.51 10.47 11.12
C ILE A 129 -0.52 10.73 12.26
N ARG A 130 -0.97 10.73 13.53
CA ARG A 130 -0.08 10.93 14.68
C ARG A 130 0.98 9.83 14.76
N GLU A 131 0.59 8.58 14.54
CA GLU A 131 1.50 7.45 14.47
C GLU A 131 2.52 7.63 13.34
N ALA A 132 2.07 7.99 12.13
CA ALA A 132 2.94 8.18 10.96
C ALA A 132 4.00 9.27 11.16
N ILE A 133 3.59 10.42 11.70
CA ILE A 133 4.50 11.54 11.97
C ILE A 133 5.48 11.23 13.11
N GLY A 134 5.08 10.39 14.06
CA GLY A 134 5.94 9.91 15.14
C GLY A 134 6.98 8.86 14.72
N GLN A 135 6.92 8.33 13.51
CA GLN A 135 7.89 7.35 13.04
C GLN A 135 9.25 8.01 12.73
N PRO A 136 10.35 7.37 13.07
CA PRO A 136 11.67 7.83 12.63
C PRO A 136 11.81 7.66 11.11
N THR A 137 12.70 8.44 10.50
CA THR A 137 13.11 8.19 9.13
C THR A 137 13.75 6.81 9.02
N THR A 138 13.24 5.97 8.14
CA THR A 138 13.72 4.60 7.95
C THR A 138 14.14 4.35 6.51
N THR A 139 14.98 3.35 6.33
CA THR A 139 15.31 2.80 4.99
C THR A 139 14.77 1.38 4.94
N PRO A 140 14.04 1.01 3.88
CA PRO A 140 13.53 -0.33 3.75
C PRO A 140 14.69 -1.34 3.61
N PHE A 141 14.60 -2.45 4.37
CA PHE A 141 15.50 -3.58 4.26
C PHE A 141 14.67 -4.83 4.02
N ILE A 142 14.82 -5.45 2.85
CA ILE A 142 14.04 -6.61 2.43
C ILE A 142 14.94 -7.83 2.35
N ILE A 143 14.55 -8.90 3.03
CA ILE A 143 15.17 -10.21 2.88
C ILE A 143 14.27 -11.02 1.96
N LEU A 144 14.80 -11.34 0.76
CA LEU A 144 14.07 -12.09 -0.24
C LEU A 144 14.64 -13.51 -0.35
N ARG A 145 13.77 -14.50 -0.21
CA ARG A 145 14.09 -15.89 -0.55
C ARG A 145 13.56 -16.18 -1.96
N HIS A 146 14.25 -17.08 -2.68
CA HIS A 146 13.79 -17.56 -3.98
C HIS A 146 12.34 -18.06 -3.93
N THR A 147 11.61 -17.91 -5.03
CA THR A 147 10.28 -18.48 -5.22
C THR A 147 10.35 -19.99 -5.42
N GLU A 148 9.21 -20.65 -5.56
CA GLU A 148 9.15 -22.09 -5.69
C GLU A 148 9.93 -22.59 -6.91
N ALA A 149 10.89 -23.48 -6.69
CA ALA A 149 11.65 -24.14 -7.74
C ALA A 149 11.26 -25.61 -7.85
N MET A 150 11.53 -26.23 -9.00
CA MET A 150 11.39 -27.67 -9.21
C MET A 150 12.03 -28.45 -8.05
N ARG A 151 11.42 -29.53 -7.62
CA ARG A 151 11.97 -30.36 -6.54
C ARG A 151 13.34 -30.91 -6.92
N ARG A 152 14.29 -30.92 -5.98
CA ARG A 152 15.65 -31.46 -6.23
C ARG A 152 15.63 -32.88 -6.75
N ALA A 153 14.72 -33.73 -6.27
CA ALA A 153 14.56 -35.10 -6.69
C ALA A 153 14.16 -35.27 -8.17
N ASP A 154 13.49 -34.27 -8.74
CA ASP A 154 12.97 -34.27 -10.12
C ASP A 154 13.95 -33.62 -11.10
N PHE A 155 14.94 -32.87 -10.59
CA PHE A 155 15.94 -32.21 -11.40
C PHE A 155 17.11 -33.14 -11.73
N ARG A 156 17.45 -33.29 -13.01
CA ARG A 156 18.49 -34.17 -13.53
C ARG A 156 19.79 -33.45 -13.92
N GLY A 157 19.82 -32.11 -13.81
CA GLY A 157 21.01 -31.33 -14.12
C GLY A 157 22.12 -31.49 -13.07
N PRO A 158 23.39 -31.27 -13.45
CA PRO A 158 24.55 -31.44 -12.56
C PRO A 158 24.65 -30.29 -11.54
N VAL A 159 24.15 -29.11 -11.86
CA VAL A 159 24.33 -27.89 -11.06
C VAL A 159 22.98 -27.46 -10.49
N ASP A 160 22.84 -27.38 -9.16
CA ASP A 160 21.59 -27.06 -8.49
C ASP A 160 21.08 -25.62 -8.80
N ALA A 161 22.02 -24.70 -9.05
CA ALA A 161 21.67 -23.30 -9.44
C ALA A 161 20.93 -23.20 -10.78
N GLU A 162 21.04 -24.23 -11.65
CA GLU A 162 20.33 -24.30 -12.93
C GLU A 162 18.90 -24.86 -12.79
N ARG A 163 18.49 -25.23 -11.60
CA ARG A 163 17.17 -25.79 -11.34
C ARG A 163 16.08 -24.77 -11.59
N PRO A 164 15.15 -25.02 -12.54
CA PRO A 164 14.16 -24.04 -12.95
C PRO A 164 13.10 -23.80 -11.87
N LEU A 165 12.50 -22.61 -11.89
CA LEU A 165 11.29 -22.33 -11.13
C LEU A 165 10.13 -23.18 -11.64
N THR A 166 9.16 -23.49 -10.77
CA THR A 166 7.86 -23.99 -11.19
C THR A 166 7.07 -22.88 -11.89
N ALA A 167 5.98 -23.23 -12.57
CA ALA A 167 5.09 -22.23 -13.17
C ALA A 167 4.57 -21.24 -12.11
N ASP A 168 4.17 -21.72 -10.93
CA ASP A 168 3.72 -20.89 -9.82
C ASP A 168 4.87 -20.04 -9.27
N GLY A 169 6.07 -20.62 -9.14
CA GLY A 169 7.27 -19.89 -8.74
C GLY A 169 7.61 -18.74 -9.69
N ALA A 170 7.49 -18.94 -10.99
CA ALA A 170 7.68 -17.88 -11.98
C ALA A 170 6.64 -16.78 -11.87
N GLN A 171 5.36 -17.12 -11.67
CA GLN A 171 4.31 -16.13 -11.45
C GLN A 171 4.53 -15.32 -10.16
N HIS A 172 4.95 -15.98 -9.08
CA HIS A 172 5.28 -15.31 -7.82
C HIS A 172 6.46 -14.36 -8.01
N ALA A 173 7.49 -14.73 -8.78
CA ALA A 173 8.63 -13.86 -9.06
C ALA A 173 8.20 -12.57 -9.77
N VAL A 174 7.29 -12.66 -10.75
CA VAL A 174 6.73 -11.49 -11.44
C VAL A 174 6.01 -10.56 -10.46
N ARG A 175 5.17 -11.11 -9.57
CA ARG A 175 4.43 -10.30 -8.57
C ARG A 175 5.33 -9.62 -7.54
N LEU A 176 6.52 -10.15 -7.28
CA LEU A 176 7.49 -9.52 -6.38
C LEU A 176 8.06 -8.22 -6.92
N VAL A 177 8.08 -8.02 -8.23
CA VAL A 177 8.56 -6.77 -8.85
C VAL A 177 7.75 -5.59 -8.33
N ASP A 178 6.41 -5.68 -8.35
CA ASP A 178 5.54 -4.61 -7.88
C ASP A 178 5.69 -4.35 -6.37
N VAL A 179 5.91 -5.41 -5.58
CA VAL A 179 6.17 -5.28 -4.14
C VAL A 179 7.49 -4.55 -3.88
N LEU A 180 8.56 -4.89 -4.61
CA LEU A 180 9.87 -4.26 -4.46
C LEU A 180 9.84 -2.79 -4.92
N ASP A 181 9.13 -2.51 -6.02
CA ASP A 181 8.98 -1.14 -6.54
C ASP A 181 8.17 -0.25 -5.57
N ALA A 182 7.21 -0.83 -4.84
CA ALA A 182 6.46 -0.09 -3.82
C ALA A 182 7.35 0.49 -2.69
N PHE A 183 8.54 -0.09 -2.46
CA PHE A 183 9.51 0.35 -1.45
C PHE A 183 10.73 1.07 -2.04
N ASP A 184 10.76 1.37 -3.33
CA ASP A 184 11.89 2.05 -4.02
C ASP A 184 13.26 1.41 -3.71
N ILE A 185 13.36 0.08 -3.85
CA ILE A 185 14.60 -0.66 -3.57
C ILE A 185 15.68 -0.30 -4.59
N ARG A 186 16.78 0.30 -4.11
CA ARG A 186 17.86 0.83 -4.96
C ARG A 186 19.10 -0.06 -5.04
N LYS A 187 19.28 -0.97 -4.08
CA LYS A 187 20.45 -1.87 -4.02
C LYS A 187 19.97 -3.29 -3.76
N VAL A 188 20.50 -4.21 -4.53
CA VAL A 188 20.23 -5.65 -4.40
C VAL A 188 21.56 -6.35 -4.18
N TYR A 189 21.61 -7.24 -3.20
CA TYR A 189 22.73 -8.15 -2.95
C TYR A 189 22.23 -9.57 -3.15
N SER A 190 22.95 -10.34 -3.93
CA SER A 190 22.69 -11.76 -4.16
C SER A 190 23.85 -12.60 -3.62
N SER A 191 23.56 -13.78 -3.07
CA SER A 191 24.58 -14.81 -2.90
C SER A 191 24.93 -15.40 -4.28
N ASP A 192 26.17 -15.79 -4.43
CA ASP A 192 26.66 -16.52 -5.60
C ASP A 192 25.95 -17.88 -5.76
#